data_d7baf330a39a8bbf3a373148357fa683
#
_entry.id   d7baf330a39a8bbf3a373148357fa683
#
_cell.length_a   1.000
_cell.length_b   1.000
_cell.length_c   1.000
_cell.angle_alpha   90.00
_cell.angle_beta   90.00
_cell.angle_gamma   90.00
#
_symmetry.space_group_name_H-M   'P 1'
#
loop_
_entity.id
_entity.type
_entity.pdbx_description
1 polymer ?
#
loop_
_entity_poly.entity_id
_entity_poly.type
_entity_poly.pdbx_seq_one_letter_code
_entity_poly.pdbx_strand_id
1 'polypeptide(L)'
;MQKRYFLPLLCCLLLAPVNSLAEAPGVTAQQSVLKGERHFLNDYPTHNMDGTVNVVVEIPAGTTAKYEVDHTSGLLALEQKNGMPRYVRYLGYPGNYGMIPRTVLAKELGGDGDPLDALVLGDAVPRGAVIKARPLGVLTLSDHGEEDSKIIMAAVGSPFESLTGIKQLETEYPGITKILEIWFTSYKGRDKDGKLPMRSDGMRERTAAIKLIGDAALQFERAHIKEADKPALDTDGN
;
A
#
# COMPACT_ATOMS: atom_id res chain seq x y z
N MET A 1 -39.69 22.25 74.95
CA MET A 1 -38.90 22.98 73.92
C MET A 1 -37.67 22.10 73.61
N GLN A 2 -37.72 21.28 72.56
CA GLN A 2 -36.61 20.44 72.13
C GLN A 2 -35.91 21.10 70.95
N LYS A 3 -34.65 21.49 71.10
CA LYS A 3 -33.79 22.02 70.06
C LYS A 3 -33.22 20.85 69.24
N ARG A 4 -33.60 20.77 67.94
CA ARG A 4 -33.00 19.85 66.95
C ARG A 4 -31.76 20.53 66.38
N TYR A 5 -30.60 19.93 66.54
CA TYR A 5 -29.36 20.28 65.87
C TYR A 5 -29.30 19.60 64.51
N PHE A 6 -29.26 20.41 63.44
CA PHE A 6 -28.98 19.94 62.08
C PHE A 6 -27.45 19.86 61.89
N LEU A 7 -26.98 18.65 61.60
CA LEU A 7 -25.58 18.42 61.22
C LEU A 7 -25.48 18.48 59.70
N PRO A 8 -24.63 19.34 59.09
CA PRO A 8 -24.46 19.35 57.65
C PRO A 8 -23.57 18.18 57.23
N LEU A 9 -24.11 17.32 56.33
CA LEU A 9 -23.41 16.26 55.68
C LEU A 9 -22.41 16.86 54.66
N LEU A 10 -21.12 16.82 54.98
CA LEU A 10 -20.05 17.28 54.09
C LEU A 10 -19.81 16.21 53.02
N CYS A 11 -20.35 16.42 51.82
CA CYS A 11 -20.13 15.54 50.66
C CYS A 11 -18.75 15.80 50.10
N CYS A 12 -17.73 15.00 50.46
CA CYS A 12 -16.42 15.01 49.79
C CYS A 12 -16.57 14.40 48.41
N LEU A 13 -16.65 15.26 47.38
CA LEU A 13 -16.42 14.82 45.99
C LEU A 13 -14.94 14.43 45.84
N LEU A 14 -14.68 13.15 45.82
CA LEU A 14 -13.41 12.60 45.36
C LEU A 14 -13.33 12.82 43.83
N LEU A 15 -12.65 13.84 43.41
CA LEU A 15 -12.19 14.00 42.03
C LEU A 15 -11.12 12.92 41.78
N ALA A 16 -11.53 11.86 41.12
CA ALA A 16 -10.58 10.90 40.58
C ALA A 16 -9.76 11.62 39.49
N PRO A 17 -8.44 11.48 39.47
CA PRO A 17 -7.64 12.04 38.40
C PRO A 17 -8.02 11.32 37.11
N VAL A 18 -8.50 12.07 36.09
CA VAL A 18 -8.62 11.59 34.74
C VAL A 18 -7.19 11.46 34.21
N ASN A 19 -6.61 10.31 34.45
CA ASN A 19 -5.32 9.98 33.89
C ASN A 19 -5.50 9.32 32.55
N SER A 20 -4.65 9.78 31.66
CA SER A 20 -4.09 9.06 30.53
C SER A 20 -4.86 9.22 29.24
N LEU A 21 -4.51 10.31 28.56
CA LEU A 21 -4.23 10.17 27.13
C LEU A 21 -3.24 9.01 27.00
N ALA A 22 -3.70 7.85 26.52
CA ALA A 22 -2.81 6.77 26.15
C ALA A 22 -1.84 7.33 25.10
N GLU A 23 -0.59 7.52 25.47
CA GLU A 23 0.48 7.73 24.50
C GLU A 23 0.40 6.57 23.51
N ALA A 24 0.20 6.89 22.24
CA ALA A 24 0.37 5.91 21.18
C ALA A 24 1.77 5.31 21.35
N PRO A 25 1.90 3.98 21.40
CA PRO A 25 3.21 3.36 21.60
C PRO A 25 4.17 3.91 20.55
N GLY A 26 5.24 4.55 21.00
CA GLY A 26 6.29 5.06 20.12
C GLY A 26 6.81 3.90 19.27
N VAL A 27 6.82 4.08 17.94
CA VAL A 27 7.38 3.08 17.02
C VAL A 27 8.87 2.98 17.32
N THR A 28 9.31 1.89 17.95
CA THR A 28 10.72 1.61 18.14
C THR A 28 11.36 1.27 16.79
N ALA A 29 12.68 1.49 16.63
CA ALA A 29 13.39 1.19 15.39
C ALA A 29 13.17 -0.27 14.92
N GLN A 30 12.94 -1.20 15.85
CA GLN A 30 12.67 -2.61 15.58
C GLN A 30 11.23 -2.86 15.07
N GLN A 31 10.27 -1.95 15.33
CA GLN A 31 8.90 -2.00 14.81
C GLN A 31 8.79 -1.35 13.42
N SER A 32 9.82 -0.67 12.95
CA SER A 32 9.85 -0.04 11.62
C SER A 32 10.17 -1.01 10.48
N VAL A 33 10.56 -2.27 10.80
CA VAL A 33 10.89 -3.31 9.82
C VAL A 33 10.12 -4.58 10.15
N LEU A 34 9.45 -5.15 9.15
CA LEU A 34 8.72 -6.41 9.24
C LEU A 34 9.40 -7.43 8.32
N LYS A 35 9.65 -8.61 8.87
CA LYS A 35 10.13 -9.76 8.10
C LYS A 35 8.96 -10.70 7.85
N GLY A 36 8.73 -11.05 6.58
CA GLY A 36 7.80 -12.10 6.19
C GLY A 36 8.38 -13.50 6.44
N GLU A 37 7.56 -14.53 6.26
CA GLU A 37 8.01 -15.92 6.25
C GLU A 37 8.98 -16.21 5.08
N ARG A 38 8.83 -15.45 4.00
CA ARG A 38 9.61 -15.53 2.76
C ARG A 38 9.99 -14.13 2.30
N HIS A 39 10.91 -14.05 1.36
CA HIS A 39 11.26 -12.80 0.69
C HIS A 39 10.04 -12.27 -0.09
N PHE A 40 9.53 -11.10 0.30
CA PHE A 40 8.26 -10.60 -0.22
C PHE A 40 8.27 -10.39 -1.74
N LEU A 41 9.36 -9.95 -2.32
CA LEU A 41 9.45 -9.74 -3.77
C LEU A 41 9.67 -11.03 -4.54
N ASN A 42 10.56 -11.91 -4.08
CA ASN A 42 11.10 -13.00 -4.90
C ASN A 42 10.40 -14.36 -4.70
N ASP A 43 9.84 -14.63 -3.50
CA ASP A 43 9.44 -15.98 -3.11
C ASP A 43 7.93 -16.26 -3.22
N TYR A 44 7.15 -15.24 -3.56
CA TYR A 44 5.72 -15.39 -3.84
C TYR A 44 5.48 -15.35 -5.36
N PRO A 45 4.67 -16.24 -5.94
CA PRO A 45 4.34 -16.16 -7.35
C PRO A 45 3.46 -14.93 -7.63
N THR A 46 3.62 -14.33 -8.82
CA THR A 46 2.71 -13.28 -9.29
C THR A 46 1.30 -13.82 -9.43
N HIS A 47 1.15 -14.95 -10.13
CA HIS A 47 -0.13 -15.58 -10.44
C HIS A 47 -0.34 -16.87 -9.64
N ASN A 48 -1.58 -17.11 -9.24
CA ASN A 48 -2.03 -18.36 -8.66
C ASN A 48 -2.73 -19.23 -9.72
N MET A 49 -2.83 -20.54 -9.47
CA MET A 49 -3.48 -21.51 -10.38
C MET A 49 -4.98 -21.20 -10.61
N ASP A 50 -5.63 -20.50 -9.68
CA ASP A 50 -7.03 -20.08 -9.75
C ASP A 50 -7.23 -18.77 -10.53
N GLY A 51 -6.17 -18.25 -11.15
CA GLY A 51 -6.17 -17.01 -11.93
C GLY A 51 -6.18 -15.73 -11.09
N THR A 52 -6.03 -15.83 -9.77
CA THR A 52 -5.82 -14.67 -8.90
C THR A 52 -4.35 -14.24 -8.93
N VAL A 53 -4.09 -13.02 -8.47
CA VAL A 53 -2.77 -12.41 -8.36
C VAL A 53 -2.47 -12.19 -6.88
N ASN A 54 -1.24 -12.45 -6.45
CA ASN A 54 -0.81 -12.14 -5.10
C ASN A 54 -0.43 -10.67 -4.97
N VAL A 55 -0.80 -10.07 -3.86
CA VAL A 55 -0.41 -8.70 -3.47
C VAL A 55 0.15 -8.74 -2.06
N VAL A 56 1.35 -8.21 -1.89
CA VAL A 56 1.96 -7.97 -0.57
C VAL A 56 1.44 -6.64 -0.06
N VAL A 57 0.72 -6.65 1.06
CA VAL A 57 0.13 -5.42 1.62
C VAL A 57 1.17 -4.66 2.43
N GLU A 58 1.58 -3.52 1.90
CA GLU A 58 2.54 -2.61 2.53
C GLU A 58 1.84 -1.59 3.42
N ILE A 59 0.66 -1.12 2.97
CA ILE A 59 -0.11 -0.08 3.64
C ILE A 59 -1.57 -0.55 3.74
N PRO A 60 -2.02 -1.01 4.91
CA PRO A 60 -3.43 -1.37 5.12
C PRO A 60 -4.38 -0.21 4.84
N ALA A 61 -5.58 -0.53 4.37
CA ALA A 61 -6.65 0.44 4.16
C ALA A 61 -6.87 1.32 5.40
N GLY A 62 -7.08 2.62 5.19
CA GLY A 62 -7.29 3.60 6.26
C GLY A 62 -6.04 4.04 7.01
N THR A 63 -4.84 3.50 6.71
CA THR A 63 -3.58 3.88 7.38
C THR A 63 -2.73 4.83 6.54
N THR A 64 -1.74 5.49 7.17
CA THR A 64 -0.92 6.53 6.53
C THR A 64 0.59 6.27 6.59
N ALA A 65 1.04 5.29 7.39
CA ALA A 65 2.46 4.94 7.51
C ALA A 65 2.95 4.30 6.20
N LYS A 66 3.90 4.94 5.52
CA LYS A 66 4.38 4.49 4.22
C LYS A 66 5.47 3.44 4.40
N TYR A 67 5.06 2.19 4.29
CA TYR A 67 5.97 1.05 4.24
C TYR A 67 6.16 0.63 2.80
N GLU A 68 7.35 0.13 2.50
CA GLU A 68 7.74 -0.42 1.21
C GLU A 68 8.59 -1.67 1.40
N VAL A 69 8.49 -2.59 0.46
CA VAL A 69 9.37 -3.76 0.42
C VAL A 69 10.72 -3.35 -0.14
N ASP A 70 11.78 -3.53 0.66
CA ASP A 70 13.15 -3.38 0.19
C ASP A 70 13.49 -4.54 -0.77
N HIS A 71 13.86 -4.21 -2.00
CA HIS A 71 14.01 -5.18 -3.09
C HIS A 71 15.19 -6.14 -2.88
N THR A 72 16.20 -5.72 -2.11
CA THR A 72 17.40 -6.53 -1.85
C THR A 72 17.18 -7.51 -0.72
N SER A 73 16.64 -7.03 0.40
CA SER A 73 16.44 -7.84 1.60
C SER A 73 15.10 -8.56 1.64
N GLY A 74 14.11 -8.10 0.85
CA GLY A 74 12.73 -8.57 0.90
C GLY A 74 12.01 -8.23 2.20
N LEU A 75 12.55 -7.32 2.99
CA LEU A 75 11.93 -6.85 4.22
C LEU A 75 10.97 -5.70 3.93
N LEU A 76 9.91 -5.62 4.70
CA LEU A 76 8.95 -4.52 4.63
C LEU A 76 9.34 -3.45 5.65
N ALA A 77 9.79 -2.31 5.19
CA ALA A 77 10.35 -1.25 6.02
C ALA A 77 9.56 0.06 5.93
N LEU A 78 9.45 0.77 7.06
CA LEU A 78 8.90 2.12 7.09
C LEU A 78 9.87 3.08 6.38
N GLU A 79 9.40 3.66 5.28
CA GLU A 79 10.18 4.61 4.50
C GLU A 79 10.66 5.79 5.35
N GLN A 80 11.89 6.22 5.12
CA GLN A 80 12.49 7.39 5.77
C GLN A 80 12.60 8.55 4.78
N LYS A 81 12.13 9.72 5.18
CA LYS A 81 12.34 10.96 4.43
C LYS A 81 13.06 11.97 5.31
N ASN A 82 14.26 12.37 4.90
CA ASN A 82 15.13 13.27 5.69
C ASN A 82 15.43 12.73 7.10
N GLY A 83 15.65 11.42 7.23
CA GLY A 83 15.93 10.75 8.51
C GLY A 83 14.71 10.60 9.44
N MET A 84 13.51 10.91 8.97
CA MET A 84 12.28 10.76 9.74
C MET A 84 11.32 9.78 9.08
N PRO A 85 10.57 8.97 9.86
CA PRO A 85 9.54 8.08 9.33
C PRO A 85 8.53 8.83 8.45
N ARG A 86 8.24 8.27 7.29
CA ARG A 86 7.31 8.88 6.33
C ARG A 86 5.87 8.44 6.59
N TYR A 87 5.02 9.43 6.80
CA TYR A 87 3.57 9.27 6.87
C TYR A 87 2.92 10.13 5.78
N VAL A 88 1.94 9.58 5.10
CA VAL A 88 1.11 10.33 4.16
C VAL A 88 0.31 11.37 4.95
N ARG A 89 0.52 12.65 4.64
CA ARG A 89 -0.20 13.78 5.28
C ARG A 89 -1.50 14.10 4.54
N TYR A 90 -2.32 13.09 4.40
CA TYR A 90 -3.61 13.13 3.72
C TYR A 90 -4.53 12.09 4.39
N LEU A 91 -5.72 11.84 3.82
CA LEU A 91 -6.55 10.71 4.28
C LEU A 91 -5.77 9.39 4.14
N GLY A 92 -6.05 8.41 5.00
CA GLY A 92 -5.51 7.06 4.88
C GLY A 92 -5.78 6.47 3.49
N TYR A 93 -5.00 5.48 3.10
CA TYR A 93 -5.15 4.84 1.78
C TYR A 93 -6.57 4.29 1.60
N PRO A 94 -7.20 4.50 0.44
CA PRO A 94 -8.61 4.14 0.21
C PRO A 94 -8.84 2.63 0.00
N GLY A 95 -7.81 1.82 0.07
CA GLY A 95 -7.81 0.36 0.00
C GLY A 95 -6.50 -0.19 0.53
N ASN A 96 -6.33 -1.51 0.55
CA ASN A 96 -5.05 -2.12 0.89
C ASN A 96 -4.06 -1.87 -0.25
N TYR A 97 -3.01 -1.13 0.04
CA TYR A 97 -2.00 -0.77 -0.96
C TYR A 97 -0.75 -1.61 -0.77
N GLY A 98 -0.12 -1.97 -1.87
CA GLY A 98 1.12 -2.71 -1.83
C GLY A 98 1.61 -3.11 -3.22
N MET A 99 2.53 -4.04 -3.29
CA MET A 99 3.17 -4.44 -4.53
C MET A 99 2.76 -5.84 -4.98
N ILE A 100 2.82 -6.09 -6.29
CA ILE A 100 2.66 -7.41 -6.89
C ILE A 100 4.05 -8.07 -6.95
N PRO A 101 4.26 -9.23 -6.26
CA PRO A 101 5.56 -9.88 -6.23
C PRO A 101 5.98 -10.40 -7.62
N ARG A 102 7.30 -10.50 -7.84
CA ARG A 102 7.91 -10.95 -9.09
C ARG A 102 7.43 -10.17 -10.31
N THR A 103 7.30 -8.83 -10.14
CA THR A 103 7.07 -7.87 -11.22
C THR A 103 8.13 -6.77 -11.17
N VAL A 104 8.37 -6.12 -12.29
CA VAL A 104 9.20 -4.92 -12.39
C VAL A 104 8.75 -4.06 -13.56
N LEU A 105 8.67 -2.75 -13.36
CA LEU A 105 8.54 -1.76 -14.42
C LEU A 105 9.94 -1.33 -14.85
N ALA A 106 10.49 -1.96 -15.89
CA ALA A 106 11.84 -1.70 -16.33
C ALA A 106 12.02 -0.26 -16.81
N LYS A 107 13.09 0.40 -16.38
CA LYS A 107 13.40 1.80 -16.73
C LYS A 107 13.59 2.01 -18.23
N GLU A 108 14.12 1.02 -18.92
CA GLU A 108 14.29 1.02 -20.38
C GLU A 108 12.96 1.07 -21.15
N LEU A 109 11.86 0.75 -20.47
CA LEU A 109 10.49 0.78 -21.01
C LEU A 109 9.64 1.93 -20.44
N GLY A 110 10.28 2.89 -19.76
CA GLY A 110 9.62 4.06 -19.19
C GLY A 110 9.11 3.89 -17.77
N GLY A 111 9.40 2.76 -17.11
CA GLY A 111 9.10 2.51 -15.71
C GLY A 111 10.16 3.09 -14.77
N ASP A 112 9.93 2.97 -13.47
CA ASP A 112 10.81 3.44 -12.39
C ASP A 112 11.83 2.39 -11.90
N GLY A 113 11.65 1.13 -12.30
CA GLY A 113 12.45 -0.01 -11.85
C GLY A 113 11.87 -0.73 -10.63
N ASP A 114 10.71 -0.29 -10.16
CA ASP A 114 10.02 -0.85 -9.02
C ASP A 114 8.99 -1.94 -9.43
N PRO A 115 8.54 -2.79 -8.50
CA PRO A 115 7.42 -3.70 -8.73
C PRO A 115 6.13 -2.93 -9.02
N LEU A 116 5.16 -3.61 -9.66
CA LEU A 116 3.85 -3.01 -9.89
C LEU A 116 3.11 -2.75 -8.59
N ASP A 117 2.67 -1.52 -8.42
CA ASP A 117 1.77 -1.09 -7.36
C ASP A 117 0.34 -1.58 -7.57
N ALA A 118 -0.29 -2.06 -6.51
CA ALA A 118 -1.68 -2.46 -6.49
C ALA A 118 -2.47 -1.79 -5.37
N LEU A 119 -3.71 -1.40 -5.68
CA LEU A 119 -4.71 -1.02 -4.69
C LEU A 119 -5.81 -2.06 -4.69
N VAL A 120 -5.97 -2.75 -3.56
CA VAL A 120 -6.93 -3.85 -3.39
C VAL A 120 -8.13 -3.38 -2.58
N LEU A 121 -9.31 -3.41 -3.21
CA LEU A 121 -10.60 -3.12 -2.58
C LEU A 121 -11.02 -4.29 -1.70
N GLY A 122 -11.50 -3.99 -0.51
CA GLY A 122 -11.92 -4.95 0.51
C GLY A 122 -11.63 -4.43 1.92
N ASP A 123 -11.87 -5.27 2.91
CA ASP A 123 -11.58 -4.94 4.31
C ASP A 123 -10.07 -4.73 4.53
N ALA A 124 -9.74 -3.89 5.52
CA ALA A 124 -8.35 -3.69 5.92
C ALA A 124 -7.74 -5.00 6.43
N VAL A 125 -6.55 -5.35 5.93
CA VAL A 125 -5.80 -6.53 6.37
C VAL A 125 -4.48 -6.11 7.01
N PRO A 126 -3.85 -6.98 7.82
CA PRO A 126 -2.56 -6.66 8.44
C PRO A 126 -1.48 -6.31 7.41
N ARG A 127 -0.59 -5.39 7.79
CA ARG A 127 0.63 -5.10 7.02
C ARG A 127 1.50 -6.34 6.92
N GLY A 128 2.08 -6.58 5.73
CA GLY A 128 2.86 -7.77 5.43
C GLY A 128 2.00 -9.00 5.09
N ALA A 129 0.67 -8.90 5.11
CA ALA A 129 -0.18 -9.96 4.59
C ALA A 129 0.03 -10.10 3.07
N VAL A 130 0.10 -11.34 2.60
CA VAL A 130 0.05 -11.66 1.18
C VAL A 130 -1.35 -12.14 0.85
N ILE A 131 -2.08 -11.34 0.10
CA ILE A 131 -3.49 -11.60 -0.22
C ILE A 131 -3.68 -11.93 -1.69
N LYS A 132 -4.69 -12.75 -1.96
CA LYS A 132 -5.13 -13.05 -3.33
C LYS A 132 -6.15 -12.01 -3.76
N ALA A 133 -5.97 -11.47 -4.97
CA ALA A 133 -6.87 -10.47 -5.52
C ALA A 133 -7.13 -10.70 -7.02
N ARG A 134 -8.26 -10.20 -7.51
CA ARG A 134 -8.64 -10.24 -8.92
C ARG A 134 -8.45 -8.86 -9.55
N PRO A 135 -7.71 -8.72 -10.66
CA PRO A 135 -7.58 -7.44 -11.35
C PRO A 135 -8.93 -6.95 -11.85
N LEU A 136 -9.25 -5.67 -11.62
CA LEU A 136 -10.41 -4.96 -12.16
C LEU A 136 -10.01 -4.01 -13.26
N GLY A 137 -8.86 -3.34 -13.14
CA GLY A 137 -8.37 -2.39 -14.13
C GLY A 137 -7.10 -1.69 -13.69
N VAL A 138 -6.77 -0.61 -14.36
CA VAL A 138 -5.59 0.23 -14.09
C VAL A 138 -6.04 1.67 -13.94
N LEU A 139 -5.61 2.34 -12.89
CA LEU A 139 -5.60 3.78 -12.81
C LEU A 139 -4.26 4.27 -13.39
N THR A 140 -4.33 4.84 -14.59
CA THR A 140 -3.15 5.34 -15.29
C THR A 140 -2.73 6.68 -14.69
N LEU A 141 -1.55 6.73 -14.12
CA LEU A 141 -1.01 7.89 -13.45
C LEU A 141 0.41 8.19 -13.94
N SER A 142 0.81 9.45 -13.83
CA SER A 142 2.20 9.86 -13.94
C SER A 142 2.59 10.76 -12.76
N ASP A 143 3.81 10.56 -12.23
CA ASP A 143 4.42 11.39 -11.19
C ASP A 143 5.61 12.14 -11.80
N HIS A 144 5.54 13.48 -11.85
CA HIS A 144 6.55 14.32 -12.52
C HIS A 144 6.90 13.89 -13.96
N GLY A 145 6.00 13.17 -14.64
CA GLY A 145 6.17 12.68 -16.00
C GLY A 145 6.65 11.23 -16.13
N GLU A 146 6.98 10.57 -15.04
CA GLU A 146 7.27 9.12 -14.99
C GLU A 146 5.97 8.33 -14.80
N GLU A 147 5.89 7.14 -15.39
CA GLU A 147 4.72 6.26 -15.24
C GLU A 147 4.62 5.77 -13.78
N ASP A 148 3.45 5.95 -13.16
CA ASP A 148 3.17 5.58 -11.77
C ASP A 148 1.76 4.95 -11.65
N SER A 149 1.40 4.12 -12.64
CA SER A 149 0.07 3.47 -12.75
C SER A 149 -0.19 2.51 -11.59
N LYS A 150 -1.45 2.42 -11.16
CA LYS A 150 -1.87 1.54 -10.05
C LYS A 150 -2.85 0.49 -10.54
N ILE A 151 -2.56 -0.78 -10.28
CA ILE A 151 -3.49 -1.88 -10.55
C ILE A 151 -4.62 -1.83 -9.53
N ILE A 152 -5.86 -1.67 -10.00
CA ILE A 152 -7.05 -1.71 -9.15
C ILE A 152 -7.56 -3.16 -9.11
N MET A 153 -7.71 -3.68 -7.91
CA MET A 153 -8.03 -5.09 -7.68
C MET A 153 -9.12 -5.26 -6.63
N ALA A 154 -9.77 -6.43 -6.63
CA ALA A 154 -10.71 -6.86 -5.59
C ALA A 154 -10.10 -8.01 -4.79
N ALA A 155 -10.11 -7.92 -3.45
CA ALA A 155 -9.68 -9.02 -2.60
C ALA A 155 -10.63 -10.22 -2.76
N VAL A 156 -10.07 -11.43 -2.76
CA VAL A 156 -10.86 -12.66 -2.68
C VAL A 156 -11.61 -12.69 -1.34
N GLY A 157 -12.88 -13.03 -1.35
CA GLY A 157 -13.77 -13.01 -0.19
C GLY A 157 -14.37 -11.64 0.14
N SER A 158 -14.01 -10.58 -0.61
CA SER A 158 -14.61 -9.25 -0.44
C SER A 158 -15.92 -9.10 -1.21
N PRO A 159 -16.77 -8.09 -0.89
CA PRO A 159 -17.96 -7.77 -1.68
C PRO A 159 -17.68 -7.43 -3.14
N PHE A 160 -16.42 -7.11 -3.47
CA PHE A 160 -15.98 -6.72 -4.81
C PHE A 160 -15.48 -7.91 -5.65
N GLU A 161 -15.35 -9.11 -5.08
CA GLU A 161 -14.73 -10.27 -5.75
C GLU A 161 -15.43 -10.67 -7.07
N SER A 162 -16.75 -10.52 -7.12
CA SER A 162 -17.56 -10.90 -8.30
C SER A 162 -17.44 -9.92 -9.47
N LEU A 163 -16.84 -8.74 -9.26
CA LEU A 163 -16.70 -7.72 -10.29
C LEU A 163 -15.75 -8.18 -11.41
N THR A 164 -16.15 -7.88 -12.64
CA THR A 164 -15.42 -8.28 -13.85
C THR A 164 -14.57 -7.18 -14.45
N GLY A 165 -14.67 -5.93 -13.98
CA GLY A 165 -13.89 -4.80 -14.48
C GLY A 165 -14.35 -3.45 -13.91
N ILE A 166 -13.72 -2.39 -14.39
CA ILE A 166 -13.99 -1.01 -13.95
C ILE A 166 -15.41 -0.56 -14.23
N LYS A 167 -15.93 -0.88 -15.41
CA LYS A 167 -17.31 -0.50 -15.78
C LYS A 167 -18.34 -1.08 -14.82
N GLN A 168 -18.17 -2.33 -14.38
CA GLN A 168 -19.07 -2.94 -13.40
C GLN A 168 -18.89 -2.31 -12.03
N LEU A 169 -17.64 -2.03 -11.61
CA LEU A 169 -17.35 -1.30 -10.38
C LEU A 169 -18.07 0.06 -10.35
N GLU A 170 -18.03 0.82 -11.45
CA GLU A 170 -18.71 2.12 -11.55
C GLU A 170 -20.24 2.00 -11.49
N THR A 171 -20.78 0.90 -12.05
CA THR A 171 -22.22 0.67 -12.07
C THR A 171 -22.76 0.25 -10.71
N GLU A 172 -22.09 -0.68 -10.04
CA GLU A 172 -22.55 -1.26 -8.77
C GLU A 172 -22.14 -0.45 -7.55
N TYR A 173 -21.01 0.27 -7.65
CA TYR A 173 -20.43 1.09 -6.56
C TYR A 173 -20.09 2.50 -7.08
N PRO A 174 -21.08 3.33 -7.40
CA PRO A 174 -20.88 4.64 -7.99
C PRO A 174 -19.95 5.52 -7.15
N GLY A 175 -18.98 6.16 -7.80
CA GLY A 175 -18.07 7.12 -7.19
C GLY A 175 -16.75 6.53 -6.68
N ILE A 176 -16.59 5.20 -6.52
CA ILE A 176 -15.34 4.61 -6.05
C ILE A 176 -14.18 5.00 -6.97
N THR A 177 -14.30 4.79 -8.28
CA THR A 177 -13.24 5.13 -9.25
C THR A 177 -12.83 6.60 -9.15
N LYS A 178 -13.79 7.50 -8.96
CA LYS A 178 -13.53 8.94 -8.79
C LYS A 178 -12.83 9.27 -7.48
N ILE A 179 -13.21 8.59 -6.39
CA ILE A 179 -12.53 8.72 -5.09
C ILE A 179 -11.07 8.29 -5.20
N LEU A 180 -10.80 7.15 -5.84
CA LEU A 180 -9.45 6.65 -6.07
C LEU A 180 -8.61 7.64 -6.89
N GLU A 181 -9.15 8.12 -8.01
CA GLU A 181 -8.47 9.09 -8.87
C GLU A 181 -8.14 10.39 -8.12
N ILE A 182 -9.11 10.96 -7.40
CA ILE A 182 -8.90 12.18 -6.60
C ILE A 182 -7.85 11.93 -5.51
N TRP A 183 -7.94 10.80 -4.82
CA TRP A 183 -7.00 10.47 -3.75
C TRP A 183 -5.56 10.43 -4.29
N PHE A 184 -5.29 9.65 -5.33
CA PHE A 184 -3.96 9.49 -5.89
C PHE A 184 -3.41 10.77 -6.53
N THR A 185 -4.25 11.58 -7.15
CA THR A 185 -3.81 12.86 -7.73
C THR A 185 -3.58 13.96 -6.70
N SER A 186 -4.04 13.79 -5.45
CA SER A 186 -4.03 14.86 -4.42
C SER A 186 -3.14 14.56 -3.21
N TYR A 187 -2.88 13.29 -2.87
CA TYR A 187 -2.27 12.91 -1.58
C TYR A 187 -0.83 13.42 -1.36
N LYS A 188 -0.08 13.67 -2.43
CA LYS A 188 1.27 14.24 -2.36
C LYS A 188 1.26 15.75 -2.08
N GLY A 189 0.06 16.38 -2.17
CA GLY A 189 -0.09 17.83 -2.04
C GLY A 189 0.43 18.60 -3.25
N ARG A 190 0.57 19.91 -3.10
CA ARG A 190 1.11 20.78 -4.15
C ARG A 190 2.62 20.93 -3.97
N ASP A 191 3.33 21.02 -5.08
CA ASP A 191 4.75 21.37 -5.11
C ASP A 191 5.00 22.84 -4.76
N LYS A 192 6.26 23.26 -4.79
CA LYS A 192 6.67 24.66 -4.53
C LYS A 192 6.07 25.66 -5.53
N ASP A 193 5.68 25.21 -6.71
CA ASP A 193 5.07 26.02 -7.77
C ASP A 193 3.53 25.98 -7.72
N GLY A 194 2.95 25.34 -6.68
CA GLY A 194 1.52 25.21 -6.48
C GLY A 194 0.84 24.17 -7.37
N LYS A 195 1.61 23.34 -8.09
CA LYS A 195 1.09 22.30 -8.99
C LYS A 195 0.96 20.96 -8.27
N LEU A 196 0.00 20.16 -8.68
CA LEU A 196 -0.09 18.76 -8.26
C LEU A 196 0.94 17.95 -9.07
N PRO A 197 1.83 17.18 -8.40
CA PRO A 197 2.85 16.38 -9.09
C PRO A 197 2.25 15.19 -9.84
N MET A 198 1.15 14.65 -9.32
CA MET A 198 0.46 13.50 -9.89
C MET A 198 -0.57 13.93 -10.92
N ARG A 199 -0.58 13.26 -12.08
CA ARG A 199 -1.56 13.44 -13.15
C ARG A 199 -2.26 12.13 -13.44
N SER A 200 -3.53 12.17 -13.81
CA SER A 200 -4.32 11.00 -14.19
C SER A 200 -4.71 11.06 -15.65
N ASP A 201 -4.56 9.93 -16.34
CA ASP A 201 -5.12 9.67 -17.67
C ASP A 201 -6.36 8.77 -17.58
N GLY A 202 -6.90 8.60 -16.35
CA GLY A 202 -8.13 7.88 -16.07
C GLY A 202 -7.96 6.38 -15.90
N MET A 203 -9.11 5.71 -15.80
CA MET A 203 -9.18 4.26 -15.61
C MET A 203 -9.13 3.52 -16.95
N ARG A 204 -8.44 2.36 -16.93
CA ARG A 204 -8.43 1.38 -18.02
C ARG A 204 -9.06 0.08 -17.53
N GLU A 205 -9.65 -0.65 -18.44
CA GLU A 205 -10.36 -1.90 -18.15
C GLU A 205 -9.42 -3.05 -17.74
N ARG A 206 -10.00 -4.12 -17.23
CA ARG A 206 -9.33 -5.33 -16.74
C ARG A 206 -8.27 -5.89 -17.70
N THR A 207 -8.54 -5.86 -19.01
CA THR A 207 -7.59 -6.34 -20.03
C THR A 207 -6.28 -5.60 -20.01
N ALA A 208 -6.28 -4.29 -19.73
CA ALA A 208 -5.07 -3.49 -19.58
C ALA A 208 -4.29 -3.91 -18.32
N ALA A 209 -4.97 -4.18 -17.20
CA ALA A 209 -4.34 -4.65 -15.97
C ALA A 209 -3.67 -6.02 -16.18
N ILE A 210 -4.37 -6.98 -16.78
CA ILE A 210 -3.83 -8.32 -17.07
C ILE A 210 -2.58 -8.22 -17.94
N LYS A 211 -2.63 -7.39 -18.99
CA LYS A 211 -1.49 -7.18 -19.87
C LYS A 211 -0.30 -6.58 -19.11
N LEU A 212 -0.53 -5.52 -18.33
CA LEU A 212 0.54 -4.84 -17.59
C LEU A 212 1.20 -5.78 -16.57
N ILE A 213 0.40 -6.56 -15.83
CA ILE A 213 0.92 -7.56 -14.87
C ILE A 213 1.75 -8.62 -15.61
N GLY A 214 1.27 -9.13 -16.73
CA GLY A 214 1.99 -10.13 -17.52
C GLY A 214 3.32 -9.61 -18.07
N ASP A 215 3.31 -8.39 -18.62
CA ASP A 215 4.52 -7.75 -19.14
C ASP A 215 5.55 -7.52 -18.04
N ALA A 216 5.14 -7.01 -16.88
CA ALA A 216 6.01 -6.73 -15.75
C ALA A 216 6.59 -8.03 -15.13
N ALA A 217 5.80 -9.12 -15.07
CA ALA A 217 6.28 -10.42 -14.62
C ALA A 217 7.34 -10.99 -15.57
N LEU A 218 7.13 -10.87 -16.88
CA LEU A 218 8.13 -11.29 -17.87
C LEU A 218 9.42 -10.47 -17.78
N GLN A 219 9.33 -9.16 -17.50
CA GLN A 219 10.51 -8.32 -17.31
C GLN A 219 11.29 -8.73 -16.07
N PHE A 220 10.60 -9.04 -14.96
CA PHE A 220 11.23 -9.54 -13.74
C PHE A 220 11.99 -10.83 -13.99
N GLU A 221 11.41 -11.81 -14.66
CA GLU A 221 12.07 -13.08 -14.99
C GLU A 221 13.30 -12.88 -15.89
N ARG A 222 13.21 -12.04 -16.91
CA ARG A 222 14.33 -11.70 -17.77
C ARG A 222 15.49 -11.04 -17.02
N ALA A 223 15.19 -10.16 -16.07
CA ALA A 223 16.21 -9.50 -15.25
C ALA A 223 16.95 -10.54 -14.37
N HIS A 224 16.23 -11.48 -13.77
CA HIS A 224 16.80 -12.53 -12.92
C HIS A 224 17.64 -13.55 -13.70
N ILE A 225 17.24 -13.92 -14.92
CA ILE A 225 18.04 -14.78 -15.80
C ILE A 225 19.36 -14.12 -16.16
N LYS A 226 19.33 -12.84 -16.54
CA LYS A 226 20.54 -12.08 -16.87
C LYS A 226 21.51 -11.94 -15.68
N GLU A 227 20.98 -11.90 -14.46
CA GLU A 227 21.81 -11.80 -13.25
C GLU A 227 22.44 -13.16 -12.89
N ALA A 228 21.71 -14.25 -13.08
CA ALA A 228 22.22 -15.61 -12.88
C ALA A 228 23.31 -16.01 -13.91
N ASP A 229 23.24 -15.46 -15.13
CA ASP A 229 24.22 -15.73 -16.20
C ASP A 229 25.47 -14.84 -16.12
N LYS A 230 25.57 -13.91 -15.18
CA LYS A 230 26.80 -13.16 -14.95
C LYS A 230 27.87 -14.09 -14.37
N PRO A 231 29.07 -14.18 -15.00
CA PRO A 231 30.17 -14.95 -14.41
C PRO A 231 30.48 -14.40 -13.00
N ALA A 232 30.64 -15.31 -12.05
CA ALA A 232 31.14 -14.94 -10.72
C ALA A 232 32.42 -14.12 -10.91
N LEU A 233 32.44 -12.91 -10.37
CA LEU A 233 33.67 -12.12 -10.34
C LEU A 233 34.71 -12.93 -9.57
N ASP A 234 35.78 -13.35 -10.26
CA ASP A 234 36.95 -13.99 -9.66
C ASP A 234 37.46 -13.06 -8.55
N THR A 235 37.19 -13.43 -7.32
CA THR A 235 37.74 -12.75 -6.12
C THR A 235 39.15 -13.25 -5.78
N ASP A 236 39.80 -13.98 -6.68
CA ASP A 236 41.20 -14.39 -6.58
C ASP A 236 42.10 -13.37 -7.28
N GLY A 237 42.24 -12.23 -6.61
CA GLY A 237 43.15 -11.14 -7.01
C GLY A 237 43.96 -10.64 -5.84
N ASN A 238 44.98 -11.44 -5.47
CA ASN A 238 46.27 -11.07 -4.85
C ASN A 238 46.29 -10.11 -3.64
#